data_f1bc4caf66180bf398385367fc99caaf
#
_entry.id   f1bc4caf66180bf398385367fc99caaf
#
_cell.length_a   1.000
_cell.length_b   1.000
_cell.length_c   1.000
_cell.angle_alpha   90.00
_cell.angle_beta   90.00
_cell.angle_gamma   90.00
#
_symmetry.space_group_name_H-M   'P 1'
#
loop_
_entity.id
_entity.type
_entity.pdbx_description
1 polymer ?
#
loop_
_entity_poly.entity_id
_entity_poly.type
_entity_poly.pdbx_seq_one_letter_code
_entity_poly.pdbx_strand_id
1 'polypeptide(L)'
;MQSYLEANTPKATLADQVNYWSNYPKFFVSLMKSFYGDAAQKENNWGYDWLPKWDQTYDVIKYFNMMDEGKVTGYFCQGFNPVASFPDKNKVVSCLSKLKYMVVIDPLVTETSTFWQNHGESNDVDPASIQTEVFRLPSTCFAEEDGSIANSGRWLQWHWKGQDAPGEARNDGEILAGIYHH
;
A
#
# COMPACT_ATOMS: atom_id res chain seq x y z
N MET A 1 17.34 -16.13 0.30
CA MET A 1 17.11 -15.74 -1.11
C MET A 1 16.84 -16.94 -2.02
N GLN A 2 17.69 -17.95 -2.05
CA GLN A 2 17.55 -19.08 -3.00
C GLN A 2 16.17 -19.76 -2.92
N SER A 3 15.74 -20.15 -1.73
CA SER A 3 14.43 -20.79 -1.52
C SER A 3 13.26 -19.91 -1.95
N TYR A 4 13.38 -18.60 -1.73
CA TYR A 4 12.38 -17.63 -2.19
C TYR A 4 12.30 -17.59 -3.74
N LEU A 5 13.46 -17.54 -4.40
CA LEU A 5 13.50 -17.53 -5.87
C LEU A 5 12.95 -18.84 -6.46
N GLU A 6 13.30 -20.00 -5.86
CA GLU A 6 12.79 -21.30 -6.30
C GLU A 6 11.26 -21.42 -6.15
N ALA A 7 10.71 -20.89 -5.06
CA ALA A 7 9.26 -20.89 -4.83
C ALA A 7 8.50 -19.96 -5.77
N ASN A 8 9.11 -18.87 -6.22
CA ASN A 8 8.46 -17.83 -7.01
C ASN A 8 8.82 -17.86 -8.51
N THR A 9 9.71 -18.76 -8.94
CA THR A 9 10.08 -18.87 -10.35
C THR A 9 9.25 -19.98 -11.01
N PRO A 10 8.39 -19.66 -11.99
CA PRO A 10 7.61 -20.64 -12.71
C PRO A 10 8.51 -21.63 -13.46
N LYS A 11 8.13 -22.90 -13.42
CA LYS A 11 8.79 -23.97 -14.18
C LYS A 11 8.05 -24.20 -15.49
N ALA A 12 8.79 -24.40 -16.57
CA ALA A 12 8.20 -24.81 -17.84
C ALA A 12 7.53 -26.18 -17.69
N THR A 13 6.31 -26.32 -18.18
CA THR A 13 5.56 -27.57 -18.22
C THR A 13 5.66 -28.26 -19.58
N LEU A 14 6.01 -27.50 -20.64
CA LEU A 14 6.23 -27.96 -22.00
C LEU A 14 7.64 -27.60 -22.44
N ALA A 15 8.25 -28.42 -23.29
CA ALA A 15 9.65 -28.25 -23.74
C ALA A 15 9.89 -26.89 -24.42
N ASP A 16 8.92 -26.43 -25.21
CA ASP A 16 9.03 -25.19 -26.01
C ASP A 16 8.29 -24.00 -25.37
N GLN A 17 7.93 -24.11 -24.10
CA GLN A 17 7.22 -23.06 -23.40
C GLN A 17 8.11 -21.83 -23.21
N VAL A 18 7.67 -20.69 -23.73
CA VAL A 18 8.26 -19.38 -23.44
C VAL A 18 7.50 -18.76 -22.28
N ASN A 19 8.20 -18.52 -21.17
CA ASN A 19 7.63 -17.86 -20.00
C ASN A 19 8.57 -16.75 -19.53
N TYR A 20 8.11 -15.50 -19.65
CA TYR A 20 8.84 -14.33 -19.19
C TYR A 20 9.30 -14.46 -17.72
N TRP A 21 8.44 -14.97 -16.86
CA TRP A 21 8.72 -15.12 -15.43
C TRP A 21 9.75 -16.21 -15.09
N SER A 22 10.13 -17.06 -16.04
CA SER A 22 11.25 -18.00 -15.83
C SER A 22 12.58 -17.25 -15.61
N ASN A 23 12.66 -15.98 -16.03
CA ASN A 23 13.79 -15.09 -15.79
C ASN A 23 13.67 -14.32 -14.44
N TYR A 24 12.68 -14.65 -13.59
CA TYR A 24 12.46 -13.97 -12.31
C TYR A 24 13.73 -13.80 -11.46
N PRO A 25 14.63 -14.81 -11.34
CA PRO A 25 15.88 -14.63 -10.60
C PRO A 25 16.75 -13.49 -11.10
N LYS A 26 16.82 -13.29 -12.43
CA LYS A 26 17.58 -12.18 -13.03
C LYS A 26 16.93 -10.84 -12.77
N PHE A 27 15.61 -10.76 -12.92
CA PHE A 27 14.86 -9.55 -12.61
C PHE A 27 14.95 -9.16 -11.15
N PHE A 28 14.91 -10.17 -10.26
CA PHE A 28 15.05 -9.93 -8.83
C PHE A 28 16.41 -9.32 -8.48
N VAL A 29 17.51 -9.86 -9.02
CA VAL A 29 18.85 -9.30 -8.82
C VAL A 29 18.93 -7.88 -9.38
N SER A 30 18.35 -7.63 -10.57
CA SER A 30 18.30 -6.30 -11.16
C SER A 30 17.54 -5.30 -10.29
N LEU A 31 16.40 -5.72 -9.72
CA LEU A 31 15.61 -4.92 -8.78
C LEU A 31 16.42 -4.58 -7.51
N MET A 32 17.08 -5.58 -6.93
CA MET A 32 17.90 -5.37 -5.74
C MET A 32 19.07 -4.40 -5.99
N LYS A 33 19.69 -4.50 -7.16
CA LYS A 33 20.71 -3.52 -7.57
C LYS A 33 20.14 -2.13 -7.82
N SER A 34 18.91 -2.04 -8.31
CA SER A 34 18.22 -0.75 -8.44
C SER A 34 17.96 -0.09 -7.08
N PHE A 35 17.61 -0.86 -6.06
CA PHE A 35 17.38 -0.35 -4.71
C PHE A 35 18.66 0.02 -3.97
N TYR A 36 19.69 -0.81 -4.05
CA TYR A 36 20.87 -0.72 -3.18
C TYR A 36 22.18 -0.41 -3.92
N GLY A 37 22.13 -0.22 -5.23
CA GLY A 37 23.30 0.12 -6.04
C GLY A 37 24.45 -0.87 -5.86
N ASP A 38 25.64 -0.33 -5.68
CA ASP A 38 26.86 -1.10 -5.51
C ASP A 38 26.95 -1.88 -4.18
N ALA A 39 26.09 -1.55 -3.21
CA ALA A 39 26.00 -2.32 -1.97
C ALA A 39 25.38 -3.71 -2.17
N ALA A 40 24.55 -3.90 -3.21
CA ALA A 40 23.96 -5.19 -3.55
C ALA A 40 24.98 -6.09 -4.28
N GLN A 41 25.61 -6.98 -3.52
CA GLN A 41 26.63 -7.90 -4.00
C GLN A 41 26.18 -9.36 -3.82
N LYS A 42 26.79 -10.28 -4.59
CA LYS A 42 26.49 -11.71 -4.53
C LYS A 42 26.71 -12.29 -3.11
N GLU A 43 27.76 -11.82 -2.45
CA GLU A 43 28.22 -12.23 -1.14
C GLU A 43 27.21 -11.93 -0.02
N ASN A 44 26.40 -10.90 -0.21
CA ASN A 44 25.32 -10.52 0.73
C ASN A 44 23.92 -10.84 0.18
N ASN A 45 23.80 -11.83 -0.71
CA ASN A 45 22.54 -12.19 -1.35
C ASN A 45 21.86 -11.00 -2.04
N TRP A 46 22.62 -10.08 -2.60
CA TRP A 46 22.15 -8.88 -3.27
C TRP A 46 21.33 -7.93 -2.36
N GLY A 47 21.56 -7.98 -1.07
CA GLY A 47 20.79 -7.21 -0.09
C GLY A 47 19.40 -7.80 0.24
N TYR A 48 19.13 -9.06 -0.15
CA TYR A 48 17.85 -9.71 0.12
C TYR A 48 17.43 -9.66 1.60
N ASP A 49 18.40 -9.79 2.51
CA ASP A 49 18.13 -9.81 3.94
C ASP A 49 17.83 -8.42 4.52
N TRP A 50 18.06 -7.36 3.76
CA TRP A 50 17.69 -5.98 4.13
C TRP A 50 16.23 -5.64 3.81
N LEU A 51 15.58 -6.42 2.95
CA LEU A 51 14.17 -6.21 2.64
C LEU A 51 13.30 -6.56 3.85
N PRO A 52 12.26 -5.76 4.13
CA PRO A 52 11.21 -6.19 5.04
C PRO A 52 10.53 -7.43 4.49
N LYS A 53 10.23 -8.39 5.36
CA LYS A 53 9.61 -9.66 5.00
C LYS A 53 8.32 -9.85 5.76
N TRP A 54 7.35 -10.42 5.07
CA TRP A 54 6.11 -10.86 5.67
C TRP A 54 6.38 -12.16 6.44
N ASP A 55 5.92 -12.24 7.67
CA ASP A 55 5.94 -13.46 8.48
C ASP A 55 4.82 -14.43 8.08
N GLN A 56 3.79 -13.92 7.43
CA GLN A 56 2.63 -14.67 6.94
C GLN A 56 1.93 -13.89 5.82
N THR A 57 0.94 -14.50 5.18
CA THR A 57 0.09 -13.82 4.21
C THR A 57 -0.94 -12.97 4.95
N TYR A 58 -1.01 -11.69 4.60
CA TYR A 58 -2.01 -10.75 5.08
C TYR A 58 -2.97 -10.41 3.93
N ASP A 59 -4.24 -10.69 4.13
CA ASP A 59 -5.32 -10.14 3.33
C ASP A 59 -6.05 -9.04 4.11
N VAL A 60 -6.91 -8.33 3.42
CA VAL A 60 -7.61 -7.19 4.00
C VAL A 60 -8.51 -7.60 5.17
N ILE A 61 -9.23 -8.71 5.05
CA ILE A 61 -10.15 -9.20 6.09
C ILE A 61 -9.36 -9.54 7.35
N LYS A 62 -8.24 -10.24 7.18
CA LYS A 62 -7.34 -10.58 8.28
C LYS A 62 -6.79 -9.34 8.96
N TYR A 63 -6.42 -8.33 8.18
CA TYR A 63 -5.86 -7.09 8.71
C TYR A 63 -6.90 -6.34 9.57
N PHE A 64 -8.14 -6.24 9.12
CA PHE A 64 -9.22 -5.65 9.92
C PHE A 64 -9.57 -6.49 11.16
N ASN A 65 -9.51 -7.82 11.08
CA ASN A 65 -9.66 -8.66 12.27
C ASN A 65 -8.53 -8.39 13.29
N MET A 66 -7.30 -8.19 12.84
CA MET A 66 -6.19 -7.83 13.72
C MET A 66 -6.36 -6.45 14.36
N MET A 67 -6.95 -5.48 13.64
CA MET A 67 -7.36 -4.20 14.24
C MET A 67 -8.41 -4.42 15.32
N ASP A 68 -9.41 -5.24 15.05
CA ASP A 68 -10.48 -5.57 16.00
C ASP A 68 -9.94 -6.21 17.28
N GLU A 69 -8.92 -7.06 17.15
CA GLU A 69 -8.19 -7.70 18.24
C GLU A 69 -7.19 -6.76 18.97
N GLY A 70 -7.04 -5.50 18.52
CA GLY A 70 -6.09 -4.54 19.10
C GLY A 70 -4.61 -4.83 18.79
N LYS A 71 -4.33 -5.69 17.83
CA LYS A 71 -2.95 -6.04 17.41
C LYS A 71 -2.33 -5.00 16.48
N VAL A 72 -3.14 -4.14 15.90
CA VAL A 72 -2.73 -3.05 15.00
C VAL A 72 -3.04 -1.73 15.68
N THR A 73 -2.04 -0.88 15.83
CA THR A 73 -2.17 0.41 16.52
C THR A 73 -2.13 1.61 15.58
N GLY A 74 -1.64 1.42 14.37
CA GLY A 74 -1.55 2.46 13.35
C GLY A 74 -1.90 1.93 11.96
N TYR A 75 -2.48 2.78 11.13
CA TYR A 75 -2.90 2.42 9.79
C TYR A 75 -2.63 3.55 8.80
N PHE A 76 -1.91 3.23 7.71
CA PHE A 76 -1.79 4.10 6.55
C PHE A 76 -2.83 3.70 5.52
N CYS A 77 -3.78 4.58 5.26
CA CYS A 77 -4.82 4.41 4.26
C CYS A 77 -4.50 5.31 3.06
N GLN A 78 -3.92 4.72 2.03
CA GLN A 78 -3.44 5.42 0.85
C GLN A 78 -4.32 5.10 -0.35
N GLY A 79 -5.01 6.10 -0.90
CA GLY A 79 -5.83 5.97 -2.11
C GLY A 79 -6.94 4.92 -1.98
N PHE A 80 -7.46 4.72 -0.78
CA PHE A 80 -8.42 3.66 -0.49
C PHE A 80 -9.48 4.12 0.52
N ASN A 81 -10.73 3.76 0.27
CA ASN A 81 -11.87 4.12 1.11
C ASN A 81 -12.56 2.87 1.69
N PRO A 82 -12.00 2.20 2.71
CA PRO A 82 -12.55 0.98 3.27
C PRO A 82 -13.95 1.14 3.85
N VAL A 83 -14.31 2.29 4.39
CA VAL A 83 -15.65 2.53 4.95
C VAL A 83 -16.74 2.45 3.87
N ALA A 84 -16.43 2.85 2.64
CA ALA A 84 -17.35 2.73 1.52
C ALA A 84 -17.21 1.44 0.72
N SER A 85 -15.99 0.85 0.66
CA SER A 85 -15.67 -0.24 -0.25
C SER A 85 -15.85 -1.63 0.35
N PHE A 86 -15.75 -1.76 1.68
CA PHE A 86 -15.84 -3.06 2.33
C PHE A 86 -17.27 -3.40 2.77
N PRO A 87 -17.60 -4.69 2.81
CA PRO A 87 -18.79 -5.14 3.48
C PRO A 87 -18.68 -4.87 4.99
N ASP A 88 -19.82 -4.78 5.67
CA ASP A 88 -19.90 -4.57 7.11
C ASP A 88 -19.25 -3.26 7.58
N LYS A 89 -19.85 -2.16 7.19
CA LYS A 89 -19.43 -0.81 7.55
C LYS A 89 -19.26 -0.63 9.07
N ASN A 90 -20.16 -1.20 9.89
CA ASN A 90 -20.07 -1.12 11.34
C ASN A 90 -18.78 -1.74 11.86
N LYS A 91 -18.40 -2.91 11.35
CA LYS A 91 -17.15 -3.56 11.71
C LYS A 91 -15.94 -2.71 11.28
N VAL A 92 -15.96 -2.17 10.07
CA VAL A 92 -14.88 -1.31 9.58
C VAL A 92 -14.67 -0.10 10.49
N VAL A 93 -15.74 0.64 10.80
CA VAL A 93 -15.67 1.81 11.69
C VAL A 93 -15.23 1.41 13.09
N SER A 94 -15.74 0.31 13.62
CA SER A 94 -15.30 -0.23 14.93
C SER A 94 -13.80 -0.54 14.93
N CYS A 95 -13.27 -1.14 13.88
CA CYS A 95 -11.86 -1.44 13.75
C CYS A 95 -11.01 -0.16 13.73
N LEU A 96 -11.40 0.81 12.91
CA LEU A 96 -10.70 2.10 12.82
C LEU A 96 -10.71 2.87 14.14
N SER A 97 -11.78 2.74 14.91
CA SER A 97 -11.95 3.38 16.22
C SER A 97 -11.04 2.81 17.32
N LYS A 98 -10.42 1.66 17.10
CA LYS A 98 -9.46 1.01 18.01
C LYS A 98 -8.01 1.38 17.75
N LEU A 99 -7.74 2.07 16.66
CA LEU A 99 -6.39 2.55 16.33
C LEU A 99 -5.96 3.69 17.26
N LYS A 100 -4.66 3.84 17.45
CA LYS A 100 -4.08 5.06 18.04
C LYS A 100 -3.93 6.14 16.98
N TYR A 101 -3.41 5.75 15.82
CA TYR A 101 -3.10 6.67 14.73
C TYR A 101 -3.64 6.14 13.42
N MET A 102 -4.14 7.05 12.59
CA MET A 102 -4.54 6.79 11.23
C MET A 102 -4.01 7.89 10.32
N VAL A 103 -3.28 7.53 9.29
CA VAL A 103 -2.81 8.44 8.25
C VAL A 103 -3.59 8.17 6.98
N VAL A 104 -4.32 9.16 6.49
CA VAL A 104 -5.07 9.07 5.23
C VAL A 104 -4.37 9.92 4.19
N ILE A 105 -3.95 9.28 3.12
CA ILE A 105 -3.33 9.92 1.95
C ILE A 105 -4.33 9.77 0.80
N ASP A 106 -5.03 10.84 0.48
CA ASP A 106 -6.11 10.81 -0.50
C ASP A 106 -6.33 12.22 -1.10
N PRO A 107 -6.62 12.33 -2.41
CA PRO A 107 -6.96 13.62 -3.01
C PRO A 107 -8.32 14.17 -2.56
N LEU A 108 -9.19 13.32 -2.01
CA LEU A 108 -10.54 13.67 -1.62
C LEU A 108 -10.79 13.45 -0.13
N VAL A 109 -11.79 14.15 0.38
CA VAL A 109 -12.36 13.87 1.70
C VAL A 109 -13.35 12.73 1.54
N THR A 110 -12.99 11.56 2.05
CA THR A 110 -13.79 10.33 1.95
C THR A 110 -14.43 9.98 3.30
N GLU A 111 -15.38 9.06 3.31
CA GLU A 111 -16.00 8.55 4.53
C GLU A 111 -14.96 7.95 5.47
N THR A 112 -13.93 7.31 4.94
CA THR A 112 -12.83 6.79 5.74
C THR A 112 -12.03 7.90 6.40
N SER A 113 -11.78 9.00 5.68
CA SER A 113 -11.01 10.13 6.21
C SER A 113 -11.77 10.94 7.28
N THR A 114 -13.07 10.68 7.44
CA THR A 114 -13.96 11.32 8.39
C THR A 114 -14.86 10.32 9.12
N PHE A 115 -14.36 9.10 9.33
CA PHE A 115 -15.17 7.97 9.83
C PHE A 115 -15.82 8.21 11.20
N TRP A 116 -15.26 9.09 12.00
CA TRP A 116 -15.80 9.49 13.30
C TRP A 116 -17.08 10.34 13.23
N GLN A 117 -17.45 10.83 12.04
CA GLN A 117 -18.60 11.72 11.88
C GLN A 117 -19.96 10.99 11.80
N ASN A 118 -19.95 9.67 11.96
CA ASN A 118 -21.17 8.86 11.90
C ASN A 118 -22.02 9.08 10.65
N HIS A 119 -21.49 8.71 9.51
CA HIS A 119 -22.15 8.85 8.21
C HIS A 119 -23.27 7.80 8.03
N GLY A 120 -24.42 8.02 8.66
CA GLY A 120 -25.64 7.26 8.42
C GLY A 120 -25.94 6.19 9.48
N GLU A 121 -27.12 5.56 9.33
CA GLU A 121 -27.73 4.67 10.32
C GLU A 121 -27.00 3.35 10.57
N SER A 122 -26.06 2.99 9.70
CA SER A 122 -25.30 1.73 9.81
C SER A 122 -24.02 1.83 10.63
N ASN A 123 -23.87 2.89 11.42
CA ASN A 123 -22.70 3.09 12.26
C ASN A 123 -23.11 3.11 13.73
N ASP A 124 -22.84 2.01 14.44
CA ASP A 124 -23.20 1.81 15.86
C ASP A 124 -22.14 2.35 16.83
N VAL A 125 -21.00 2.86 16.32
CA VAL A 125 -19.94 3.42 17.17
C VAL A 125 -20.32 4.84 17.60
N ASP A 126 -20.30 5.08 18.91
CA ASP A 126 -20.47 6.44 19.44
C ASP A 126 -19.25 7.31 19.05
N PRO A 127 -19.43 8.36 18.24
CA PRO A 127 -18.35 9.25 17.85
C PRO A 127 -17.55 9.83 19.01
N ALA A 128 -18.22 10.11 20.14
CA ALA A 128 -17.56 10.67 21.32
C ALA A 128 -16.60 9.68 22.01
N SER A 129 -16.72 8.39 21.74
CA SER A 129 -15.84 7.36 22.29
C SER A 129 -14.55 7.16 21.48
N ILE A 130 -14.48 7.69 20.27
CA ILE A 130 -13.36 7.48 19.35
C ILE A 130 -12.15 8.31 19.78
N GLN A 131 -11.03 7.64 20.02
CA GLN A 131 -9.75 8.25 20.43
C GLN A 131 -8.67 8.19 19.34
N THR A 132 -8.99 7.68 18.17
CA THR A 132 -8.05 7.59 17.06
C THR A 132 -7.65 8.98 16.56
N GLU A 133 -6.36 9.28 16.59
CA GLU A 133 -5.83 10.51 15.99
C GLU A 133 -5.68 10.31 14.49
N VAL A 134 -6.29 11.20 13.70
CA VAL A 134 -6.33 11.08 12.23
C VAL A 134 -5.55 12.22 11.59
N PHE A 135 -4.53 11.85 10.82
CA PHE A 135 -3.74 12.76 9.98
C PHE A 135 -4.22 12.63 8.54
N ARG A 136 -4.70 13.74 7.99
CA ARG A 136 -5.15 13.80 6.59
C ARG A 136 -4.11 14.55 5.78
N LEU A 137 -3.47 13.84 4.85
CA LEU A 137 -2.44 14.37 3.98
C LEU A 137 -3.00 14.42 2.56
N PRO A 138 -3.18 15.61 1.98
CA PRO A 138 -3.74 15.74 0.64
C PRO A 138 -2.75 15.22 -0.40
N SER A 139 -3.18 14.24 -1.19
CA SER A 139 -2.39 13.75 -2.33
C SER A 139 -2.90 14.29 -3.65
N THR A 140 -2.08 14.18 -4.69
CA THR A 140 -2.47 14.44 -6.07
C THR A 140 -3.32 13.31 -6.63
N CYS A 141 -4.13 13.61 -7.63
CA CYS A 141 -4.69 12.60 -8.52
C CYS A 141 -3.80 12.43 -9.76
N PHE A 142 -4.07 11.39 -10.55
CA PHE A 142 -3.27 11.07 -11.74
C PHE A 142 -3.17 12.22 -12.77
N ALA A 143 -4.11 13.15 -12.79
CA ALA A 143 -4.10 14.29 -13.69
C ALA A 143 -3.18 15.44 -13.21
N GLU A 144 -2.75 15.40 -11.98
CA GLU A 144 -1.97 16.43 -11.29
C GLU A 144 -0.50 16.04 -11.12
N GLU A 145 -0.09 14.88 -11.65
CA GLU A 145 1.28 14.38 -11.58
C GLU A 145 1.69 13.65 -12.86
N ASP A 146 2.98 13.61 -13.12
CA ASP A 146 3.57 12.71 -14.12
C ASP A 146 3.72 11.32 -13.52
N GLY A 147 3.46 10.28 -14.30
CA GLY A 147 3.62 8.95 -13.76
C GLY A 147 3.39 7.83 -14.75
N SER A 148 3.55 6.62 -14.24
CA SER A 148 3.30 5.40 -14.99
C SER A 148 2.25 4.56 -14.31
N ILE A 149 1.38 3.95 -15.10
CA ILE A 149 0.34 3.04 -14.64
C ILE A 149 0.56 1.67 -15.28
N ALA A 150 0.65 0.64 -14.46
CA ALA A 150 0.63 -0.74 -14.92
C ALA A 150 -0.77 -1.31 -14.68
N ASN A 151 -1.43 -1.79 -15.74
CA ASN A 151 -2.75 -2.40 -15.63
C ASN A 151 -2.68 -3.93 -15.57
N SER A 152 -3.82 -4.57 -15.35
CA SER A 152 -3.93 -6.05 -15.31
C SER A 152 -3.52 -6.75 -16.61
N GLY A 153 -3.55 -6.06 -17.74
CA GLY A 153 -3.05 -6.54 -19.02
C GLY A 153 -1.53 -6.48 -19.18
N ARG A 154 -0.82 -6.10 -18.13
CA ARG A 154 0.65 -5.96 -18.10
C ARG A 154 1.18 -4.90 -19.05
N TRP A 155 0.39 -3.86 -19.31
CA TRP A 155 0.81 -2.68 -20.03
C TRP A 155 1.33 -1.66 -19.05
N LEU A 156 2.54 -1.13 -19.30
CA LEU A 156 3.08 0.03 -18.61
C LEU A 156 2.80 1.25 -19.49
N GLN A 157 2.00 2.16 -18.97
CA GLN A 157 1.59 3.38 -19.67
C GLN A 157 2.13 4.59 -18.92
N TRP A 158 2.74 5.49 -19.65
CA TRP A 158 3.14 6.79 -19.14
C TRP A 158 2.04 7.82 -19.36
N HIS A 159 1.84 8.70 -18.40
CA HIS A 159 0.99 9.86 -18.54
C HIS A 159 1.73 11.12 -18.09
N TRP A 160 1.41 12.21 -18.72
CA TRP A 160 1.92 13.52 -18.36
C TRP A 160 0.92 14.25 -17.45
N LYS A 161 1.46 15.06 -16.56
CA LYS A 161 0.67 15.98 -15.74
C LYS A 161 -0.15 16.90 -16.62
N GLY A 162 -1.45 17.00 -16.38
CA GLY A 162 -2.37 17.87 -17.08
C GLY A 162 -2.52 19.25 -16.44
N GLN A 163 -2.33 19.31 -15.12
CA GLN A 163 -2.40 20.55 -14.33
C GLN A 163 -1.52 20.45 -13.10
N ASP A 164 -1.26 21.60 -12.46
CA ASP A 164 -0.53 21.64 -11.20
C ASP A 164 -1.39 21.12 -10.04
N ALA A 165 -0.74 20.55 -9.03
CA ALA A 165 -1.39 20.10 -7.81
C ALA A 165 -2.12 21.25 -7.11
N PRO A 166 -3.34 21.07 -6.62
CA PRO A 166 -4.07 22.11 -5.90
C PRO A 166 -3.52 22.31 -4.47
N GLY A 167 -3.37 23.55 -4.07
CA GLY A 167 -3.00 23.92 -2.71
C GLY A 167 -1.69 23.26 -2.24
N GLU A 168 -1.77 22.48 -1.17
CA GLU A 168 -0.61 21.79 -0.57
C GLU A 168 -0.51 20.31 -0.97
N ALA A 169 -1.33 19.84 -1.91
CA ALA A 169 -1.31 18.46 -2.36
C ALA A 169 0.04 18.10 -2.99
N ARG A 170 0.51 16.89 -2.69
CA ARG A 170 1.76 16.32 -3.20
C ARG A 170 1.53 14.90 -3.65
N ASN A 171 2.38 14.38 -4.52
CA ASN A 171 2.25 12.98 -4.88
C ASN A 171 2.58 12.06 -3.68
N ASP A 172 2.04 10.86 -3.71
CA ASP A 172 2.17 9.90 -2.60
C ASP A 172 3.62 9.59 -2.24
N GLY A 173 4.50 9.52 -3.25
CA GLY A 173 5.93 9.28 -3.05
C GLY A 173 6.62 10.42 -2.30
N GLU A 174 6.28 11.67 -2.62
CA GLU A 174 6.80 12.85 -1.92
C GLU A 174 6.29 12.90 -0.47
N ILE A 175 5.03 12.57 -0.24
CA ILE A 175 4.45 12.48 1.10
C ILE A 175 5.18 11.44 1.94
N LEU A 176 5.33 10.23 1.42
CA LEU A 176 6.00 9.13 2.12
C LEU A 176 7.50 9.44 2.36
N ALA A 177 8.19 10.01 1.37
CA ALA A 177 9.57 10.46 1.54
C ALA A 177 9.69 11.56 2.59
N GLY A 178 8.75 12.51 2.61
CA GLY A 178 8.69 13.56 3.62
C GLY A 178 8.54 12.98 5.03
N ILE A 179 7.64 12.03 5.23
CA ILE A 179 7.46 11.34 6.52
C ILE A 179 8.73 10.60 6.94
N TYR A 180 9.43 9.97 5.99
CA TYR A 180 10.64 9.22 6.27
C TYR A 180 11.82 10.12 6.70
N HIS A 181 11.91 11.35 6.18
CA HIS A 181 13.00 12.28 6.43
C HIS A 181 12.81 13.12 7.69
N HIS A 182 11.65 13.08 8.33
CA HIS A 182 11.35 13.76 9.60
C HIS A 182 11.40 12.81 10.80
#